data_6df06aceef4c8e365561f5f02269d7f9
#
_entry.id   6df06aceef4c8e365561f5f02269d7f9
#
_cell.length_a   1.000
_cell.length_b   1.000
_cell.length_c   1.000
_cell.angle_alpha   90.00
_cell.angle_beta   90.00
_cell.angle_gamma   90.00
#
_symmetry.space_group_name_H-M   'P 1'
#
loop_
_entity.id
_entity.type
_entity.pdbx_description
1 polymer ?
#
loop_
_entity_poly.entity_id
_entity_poly.type
_entity_poly.pdbx_seq_one_letter_code
_entity_poly.pdbx_strand_id
1 'polypeptide(L)'
;MAEVQDGVWTGQEPGWDSPINLGAHCAKGASVRETAQGERRLKYPMKLVSGKWQRISWDEAINEIGDKMIDIRKTSGPDSVYWLGSAKHGNEQAYLFRKLYAYWGSNNGDHQARICHSTTVAGVANTWGYGAMTNSFNDIHNSKAIFVIGGNPAEAHPVSLVHLMKAKEQNNAPLIVADPR
;
A
#
# COMPACT_ATOMS: atom_id res chain seq x y z
N MET A 1 -15.69 6.66 1.43
CA MET A 1 -16.02 7.81 2.33
C MET A 1 -16.11 7.28 3.74
N ALA A 2 -15.67 8.06 4.74
CA ALA A 2 -15.77 7.68 6.14
C ALA A 2 -16.92 8.47 6.79
N GLU A 3 -17.76 7.80 7.55
CA GLU A 3 -18.79 8.41 8.38
C GLU A 3 -18.25 8.59 9.78
N VAL A 4 -18.25 9.82 10.27
CA VAL A 4 -17.70 10.17 11.59
C VAL A 4 -18.76 10.88 12.41
N GLN A 5 -19.01 10.37 13.60
CA GLN A 5 -19.91 10.97 14.57
C GLN A 5 -19.14 11.19 15.89
N ASP A 6 -19.18 12.43 16.39
CA ASP A 6 -18.49 12.83 17.63
C ASP A 6 -17.00 12.41 17.70
N GLY A 7 -16.29 12.52 16.55
CA GLY A 7 -14.89 12.12 16.43
C GLY A 7 -14.64 10.60 16.34
N VAL A 8 -15.68 9.81 16.33
CA VAL A 8 -15.62 8.35 16.18
C VAL A 8 -15.99 7.97 14.75
N TRP A 9 -15.17 7.17 14.11
CA TRP A 9 -15.48 6.60 12.79
C TRP A 9 -16.53 5.49 12.95
N THR A 10 -17.78 5.78 12.59
CA THR A 10 -18.93 4.90 12.80
C THR A 10 -19.23 4.00 11.61
N GLY A 11 -18.94 4.45 10.40
CA GLY A 11 -19.21 3.70 9.18
C GLY A 11 -18.32 4.09 8.02
N GLN A 12 -18.35 3.31 6.96
CA GLN A 12 -17.70 3.65 5.70
C GLN A 12 -18.50 3.13 4.53
N GLU A 13 -18.50 3.93 3.48
CA GLU A 13 -19.09 3.58 2.20
C GLU A 13 -18.09 3.78 1.07
N PRO A 14 -18.25 3.06 -0.06
CA PRO A 14 -17.45 3.32 -1.24
C PRO A 14 -17.74 4.72 -1.80
N GLY A 15 -16.82 5.26 -2.62
CA GLY A 15 -17.07 6.47 -3.40
C GLY A 15 -18.02 6.17 -4.55
N TRP A 16 -19.28 6.48 -4.41
CA TRP A 16 -20.31 6.19 -5.40
C TRP A 16 -20.12 6.92 -6.72
N ASP A 17 -19.48 8.09 -6.67
CA ASP A 17 -19.17 8.97 -7.80
C ASP A 17 -17.79 8.68 -8.41
N SER A 18 -17.03 7.75 -7.86
CA SER A 18 -15.71 7.40 -8.39
C SER A 18 -15.83 6.65 -9.71
N PRO A 19 -15.24 7.17 -10.80
CA PRO A 19 -15.28 6.50 -12.10
C PRO A 19 -14.45 5.22 -12.16
N ILE A 20 -13.55 5.00 -11.18
CA ILE A 20 -12.65 3.84 -11.17
C ILE A 20 -13.25 2.68 -10.41
N ASN A 21 -13.71 2.89 -9.19
CA ASN A 21 -14.26 1.81 -8.37
C ASN A 21 -15.79 1.66 -8.49
N LEU A 22 -16.47 2.59 -9.16
CA LEU A 22 -17.91 2.51 -9.51
C LEU A 22 -18.81 2.17 -8.34
N GLY A 23 -18.56 2.77 -7.20
CA GLY A 23 -19.32 2.51 -5.97
C GLY A 23 -19.02 1.16 -5.32
N ALA A 24 -17.90 0.54 -5.62
CA ALA A 24 -17.48 -0.74 -5.02
C ALA A 24 -16.24 -0.59 -4.14
N HIS A 25 -16.13 -1.43 -3.13
CA HIS A 25 -14.91 -1.70 -2.39
C HIS A 25 -14.82 -3.19 -2.04
N CYS A 26 -13.63 -3.69 -1.79
CA CYS A 26 -13.44 -5.08 -1.37
C CYS A 26 -13.57 -5.24 0.14
N ALA A 27 -13.53 -6.48 0.63
CA ALA A 27 -13.61 -6.79 2.06
C ALA A 27 -12.56 -6.05 2.90
N LYS A 28 -11.36 -5.79 2.36
CA LYS A 28 -10.31 -5.00 3.04
C LYS A 28 -10.75 -3.55 3.28
N GLY A 29 -11.35 -2.92 2.27
CA GLY A 29 -11.93 -1.58 2.41
C GLY A 29 -13.12 -1.56 3.36
N ALA A 30 -13.99 -2.57 3.30
CA ALA A 30 -15.15 -2.70 4.17
C ALA A 30 -14.79 -2.85 5.66
N SER A 31 -13.66 -3.48 5.97
CA SER A 31 -13.22 -3.75 7.35
C SER A 31 -12.15 -2.79 7.89
N VAL A 32 -11.75 -1.78 7.11
CA VAL A 32 -10.64 -0.90 7.50
C VAL A 32 -10.89 -0.13 8.80
N ARG A 33 -12.14 0.22 9.09
CA ARG A 33 -12.54 0.88 10.34
C ARG A 33 -12.18 0.03 11.58
N GLU A 34 -12.45 -1.26 11.52
CA GLU A 34 -12.15 -2.18 12.62
C GLU A 34 -10.66 -2.26 12.92
N THR A 35 -9.83 -2.23 11.86
CA THR A 35 -8.38 -2.17 12.01
C THR A 35 -7.91 -0.83 12.57
N ALA A 36 -8.54 0.27 12.15
CA ALA A 36 -8.14 1.62 12.54
C ALA A 36 -8.51 1.97 13.99
N GLN A 37 -9.64 1.47 14.49
CA GLN A 37 -10.20 1.84 15.80
C GLN A 37 -10.38 0.65 16.76
N GLY A 38 -10.03 -0.56 16.36
CA GLY A 38 -10.17 -1.76 17.19
C GLY A 38 -9.40 -1.67 18.51
N GLU A 39 -9.84 -2.42 19.50
CA GLU A 39 -9.21 -2.47 20.84
C GLU A 39 -7.72 -2.87 20.78
N ARG A 40 -7.34 -3.66 19.78
CA ARG A 40 -5.95 -4.10 19.56
C ARG A 40 -5.06 -3.02 18.90
N ARG A 41 -5.64 -1.88 18.51
CA ARG A 41 -4.89 -0.78 17.91
C ARG A 41 -3.93 -0.19 18.93
N LEU A 42 -2.63 -0.16 18.61
CA LEU A 42 -1.64 0.55 19.41
C LEU A 42 -1.92 2.06 19.36
N LYS A 43 -2.09 2.66 20.52
CA LYS A 43 -2.37 4.11 20.68
C LYS A 43 -1.18 4.89 21.22
N TYR A 44 -0.19 4.20 21.75
CA TYR A 44 0.98 4.77 22.40
C TYR A 44 2.23 3.96 22.05
N PRO A 45 3.42 4.57 22.13
CA PRO A 45 4.66 3.83 22.01
C PRO A 45 4.80 2.79 23.12
N MET A 46 5.34 1.65 22.77
CA MET A 46 5.56 0.55 23.70
C MET A 46 7.02 0.10 23.63
N LYS A 47 7.63 -0.11 24.79
CA LYS A 47 9.00 -0.62 24.92
C LYS A 47 8.99 -2.00 25.58
N LEU A 48 9.74 -2.93 25.04
CA LEU A 48 9.91 -4.25 25.64
C LEU A 48 10.97 -4.18 26.74
N VAL A 49 10.55 -4.36 27.99
CA VAL A 49 11.44 -4.36 29.16
C VAL A 49 11.28 -5.69 29.87
N SER A 50 12.37 -6.45 30.00
CA SER A 50 12.40 -7.77 30.67
C SER A 50 11.26 -8.71 30.18
N GLY A 51 11.01 -8.75 28.89
CA GLY A 51 9.98 -9.60 28.29
C GLY A 51 8.54 -9.10 28.39
N LYS A 52 8.31 -7.91 28.95
CA LYS A 52 6.98 -7.30 29.07
C LYS A 52 6.92 -5.97 28.32
N TRP A 53 5.85 -5.77 27.57
CA TRP A 53 5.58 -4.50 26.89
C TRP A 53 5.11 -3.46 27.90
N GLN A 54 5.81 -2.32 27.95
CA GLN A 54 5.50 -1.18 28.80
C GLN A 54 5.22 0.03 27.93
N ARG A 55 4.18 0.78 28.29
CA ARG A 55 3.87 2.06 27.64
C ARG A 55 4.92 3.09 28.05
N ILE A 56 5.42 3.85 27.06
CA ILE A 56 6.30 4.99 27.25
C ILE A 56 5.70 6.24 26.60
N SER A 57 6.25 7.41 26.88
CA SER A 57 5.85 8.65 26.19
C SER A 57 6.44 8.73 24.79
N TRP A 58 5.85 9.60 23.94
CA TRP A 58 6.42 9.89 22.62
C TRP A 58 7.81 10.53 22.73
N ASP A 59 8.00 11.45 23.69
CA ASP A 59 9.29 12.12 23.91
C ASP A 59 10.36 11.10 24.30
N GLU A 60 10.05 10.19 25.21
CA GLU A 60 10.97 9.13 25.59
C GLU A 60 11.32 8.24 24.39
N ALA A 61 10.32 7.81 23.61
CA ALA A 61 10.56 6.97 22.43
C ALA A 61 11.43 7.67 21.39
N ILE A 62 11.12 8.93 21.08
CA ILE A 62 11.83 9.70 20.04
C ILE A 62 13.27 9.98 20.47
N ASN A 63 13.48 10.39 21.72
CA ASN A 63 14.82 10.68 22.23
C ASN A 63 15.68 9.41 22.30
N GLU A 64 15.16 8.34 22.85
CA GLU A 64 15.91 7.08 22.94
C GLU A 64 16.28 6.51 21.56
N ILE A 65 15.33 6.52 20.61
CA ILE A 65 15.60 6.07 19.24
C ILE A 65 16.61 7.01 18.57
N GLY A 66 16.43 8.33 18.71
CA GLY A 66 17.31 9.33 18.12
C GLY A 66 18.74 9.22 18.64
N ASP A 67 18.92 9.11 19.95
CA ASP A 67 20.24 8.95 20.58
C ASP A 67 20.91 7.65 20.10
N LYS A 68 20.17 6.55 20.05
CA LYS A 68 20.68 5.27 19.54
C LYS A 68 21.08 5.34 18.07
N MET A 69 20.29 5.99 17.25
CA MET A 69 20.61 6.20 15.85
C MET A 69 21.87 7.06 15.67
N ILE A 70 21.99 8.16 16.41
CA ILE A 70 23.18 9.03 16.39
C ILE A 70 24.43 8.26 16.81
N ASP A 71 24.33 7.43 17.84
CA ASP A 71 25.42 6.57 18.30
C ASP A 71 25.85 5.56 17.20
N ILE A 72 24.90 4.88 16.59
CA ILE A 72 25.16 3.97 15.46
C ILE A 72 25.84 4.71 14.31
N ARG A 73 25.36 5.91 13.96
CA ARG A 73 25.97 6.71 12.91
C ARG A 73 27.42 7.08 13.22
N LYS A 74 27.73 7.42 14.48
CA LYS A 74 29.09 7.78 14.92
C LYS A 74 30.03 6.58 14.93
N THR A 75 29.55 5.42 15.34
CA THR A 75 30.36 4.22 15.52
C THR A 75 30.50 3.37 14.25
N SER A 76 29.46 3.31 13.43
CA SER A 76 29.36 2.38 12.30
C SER A 76 29.07 3.07 10.94
N GLY A 77 28.88 4.39 10.96
CA GLY A 77 28.57 5.18 9.78
C GLY A 77 27.08 5.18 9.38
N PRO A 78 26.67 6.08 8.48
CA PRO A 78 25.26 6.23 8.09
C PRO A 78 24.71 5.01 7.33
N ASP A 79 25.55 4.26 6.63
CA ASP A 79 25.15 3.11 5.82
C ASP A 79 24.85 1.85 6.65
N SER A 80 25.08 1.89 7.96
CA SER A 80 24.71 0.80 8.87
C SER A 80 23.20 0.74 9.19
N VAL A 81 22.44 1.73 8.76
CA VAL A 81 20.97 1.78 8.93
C VAL A 81 20.29 1.55 7.59
N TYR A 82 19.36 0.61 7.53
CA TYR A 82 18.50 0.37 6.38
C TYR A 82 17.12 1.00 6.58
N TRP A 83 16.60 1.66 5.54
CA TRP A 83 15.33 2.37 5.56
C TRP A 83 14.32 1.68 4.66
N LEU A 84 13.25 1.15 5.24
CA LEU A 84 12.23 0.42 4.49
C LEU A 84 10.93 1.21 4.43
N GLY A 85 10.59 1.66 3.21
CA GLY A 85 9.33 2.33 2.91
C GLY A 85 8.18 1.34 2.69
N SER A 86 6.96 1.88 2.67
CA SER A 86 5.74 1.08 2.55
C SER A 86 4.70 1.76 1.67
N ALA A 87 3.93 0.97 0.92
CA ALA A 87 2.73 1.43 0.19
C ALA A 87 1.60 1.90 1.12
N LYS A 88 1.76 1.75 2.44
CA LYS A 88 0.80 2.24 3.44
C LYS A 88 1.08 3.68 3.89
N HIS A 89 2.18 4.27 3.41
CA HIS A 89 2.44 5.69 3.62
C HIS A 89 1.55 6.55 2.72
N GLY A 90 1.02 7.65 3.25
CA GLY A 90 0.54 8.75 2.42
C GLY A 90 1.70 9.46 1.71
N ASN A 91 1.40 10.30 0.73
CA ASN A 91 2.42 11.00 -0.07
C ASN A 91 3.35 11.86 0.79
N GLU A 92 2.79 12.59 1.75
CA GLU A 92 3.54 13.44 2.68
C GLU A 92 4.48 12.62 3.58
N GLN A 93 4.00 11.49 4.08
CA GLN A 93 4.81 10.57 4.89
C GLN A 93 5.95 9.98 4.06
N ALA A 94 5.68 9.55 2.84
CA ALA A 94 6.70 9.01 1.93
C ALA A 94 7.77 10.05 1.60
N TYR A 95 7.36 11.31 1.36
CA TYR A 95 8.27 12.42 1.13
C TYR A 95 9.16 12.70 2.35
N LEU A 96 8.55 12.82 3.53
CA LEU A 96 9.30 13.08 4.76
C LEU A 96 10.25 11.93 5.10
N PHE A 97 9.82 10.69 4.89
CA PHE A 97 10.65 9.52 5.09
C PHE A 97 11.87 9.53 4.15
N ARG A 98 11.65 9.78 2.85
CA ARG A 98 12.76 9.90 1.89
C ARG A 98 13.71 11.05 2.24
N LYS A 99 13.16 12.19 2.63
CA LYS A 99 13.93 13.36 3.07
C LYS A 99 14.78 13.04 4.31
N LEU A 100 14.21 12.31 5.28
CA LEU A 100 14.90 11.94 6.50
C LEU A 100 16.15 11.10 6.23
N TYR A 101 16.03 10.02 5.46
CA TYR A 101 17.20 9.18 5.22
C TYR A 101 18.20 9.77 4.22
N ALA A 102 17.77 10.67 3.34
CA ALA A 102 18.71 11.47 2.54
C ALA A 102 19.51 12.44 3.42
N TYR A 103 18.85 13.11 4.35
CA TYR A 103 19.51 13.97 5.36
C TYR A 103 20.42 13.16 6.29
N TRP A 104 20.02 11.94 6.63
CA TRP A 104 20.84 11.00 7.38
C TRP A 104 22.18 10.68 6.69
N GLY A 105 22.22 10.72 5.37
CA GLY A 105 23.41 10.52 4.56
C GLY A 105 23.60 9.08 4.08
N SER A 106 22.52 8.33 3.90
CA SER A 106 22.56 6.97 3.37
C SER A 106 21.63 6.82 2.16
N ASN A 107 22.02 5.95 1.23
CA ASN A 107 21.18 5.44 0.15
C ASN A 107 20.63 4.03 0.43
N ASN A 108 20.87 3.48 1.61
CA ASN A 108 20.38 2.16 2.01
C ASN A 108 18.90 2.21 2.36
N GLY A 109 18.08 2.54 1.39
CA GLY A 109 16.63 2.62 1.53
C GLY A 109 15.91 2.09 0.31
N ASP A 110 14.84 1.35 0.53
CA ASP A 110 14.02 0.80 -0.52
C ASP A 110 12.55 0.76 -0.10
N HIS A 111 11.70 0.36 -1.01
CA HIS A 111 10.26 0.33 -0.86
C HIS A 111 9.72 -1.08 -1.11
N GLN A 112 8.57 -1.43 -0.53
CA GLN A 112 7.95 -2.74 -0.75
C GLN A 112 7.71 -3.04 -2.25
N ALA A 113 7.61 -2.02 -3.10
CA ALA A 113 7.46 -2.18 -4.54
C ALA A 113 8.65 -2.94 -5.18
N ARG A 114 9.83 -2.96 -4.53
CA ARG A 114 10.98 -3.78 -4.95
C ARG A 114 10.61 -5.26 -5.07
N ILE A 115 9.78 -5.76 -4.16
CA ILE A 115 9.34 -7.15 -4.12
C ILE A 115 8.02 -7.32 -4.88
N CYS A 116 7.13 -6.33 -4.82
CA CYS A 116 5.76 -6.39 -5.32
C CYS A 116 5.67 -6.12 -6.83
N HIS A 117 6.33 -5.09 -7.33
CA HIS A 117 6.14 -4.56 -8.69
C HIS A 117 7.40 -4.59 -9.56
N SER A 118 8.60 -4.66 -8.97
CA SER A 118 9.85 -4.37 -9.70
C SER A 118 10.09 -5.32 -10.87
N THR A 119 9.73 -6.59 -10.75
CA THR A 119 9.88 -7.57 -11.83
C THR A 119 9.03 -7.20 -13.05
N THR A 120 7.76 -6.90 -12.84
CA THR A 120 6.86 -6.46 -13.91
C THR A 120 7.26 -5.09 -14.45
N VAL A 121 7.57 -4.13 -13.56
CA VAL A 121 8.03 -2.78 -13.99
C VAL A 121 9.29 -2.87 -14.84
N ALA A 122 10.28 -3.67 -14.44
CA ALA A 122 11.48 -3.86 -15.23
C ALA A 122 11.19 -4.58 -16.56
N GLY A 123 10.33 -5.59 -16.55
CA GLY A 123 9.94 -6.33 -17.74
C GLY A 123 9.26 -5.44 -18.77
N VAL A 124 8.26 -4.67 -18.38
CA VAL A 124 7.53 -3.78 -19.29
C VAL A 124 8.38 -2.57 -19.72
N ALA A 125 9.24 -2.04 -18.83
CA ALA A 125 10.13 -0.94 -19.18
C ALA A 125 11.17 -1.36 -20.24
N ASN A 126 11.71 -2.56 -20.13
CA ASN A 126 12.65 -3.10 -21.11
C ASN A 126 12.01 -3.44 -22.46
N THR A 127 10.71 -3.71 -22.46
CA THR A 127 9.96 -4.08 -23.68
C THR A 127 9.34 -2.86 -24.36
N TRP A 128 8.68 -1.99 -23.57
CA TRP A 128 7.90 -0.86 -24.06
C TRP A 128 8.56 0.49 -23.79
N GLY A 129 9.65 0.52 -23.03
CA GLY A 129 10.33 1.76 -22.64
C GLY A 129 9.62 2.53 -21.51
N TYR A 130 8.56 1.97 -20.91
CA TYR A 130 7.77 2.63 -19.88
C TYR A 130 7.18 1.62 -18.89
N GLY A 131 7.40 1.84 -17.60
CA GLY A 131 7.03 0.89 -16.54
C GLY A 131 5.74 1.23 -15.80
N ALA A 132 4.62 1.37 -16.53
CA ALA A 132 3.31 1.65 -15.94
C ALA A 132 2.17 1.03 -16.76
N MET A 133 0.94 1.10 -16.23
CA MET A 133 -0.26 0.74 -16.98
C MET A 133 -0.39 1.58 -18.26
N THR A 134 -0.73 0.93 -19.36
CA THR A 134 -0.97 1.60 -20.66
C THR A 134 -2.35 2.21 -20.75
N ASN A 135 -3.33 1.69 -20.01
CA ASN A 135 -4.75 2.05 -20.09
C ASN A 135 -5.34 2.23 -18.69
N SER A 136 -6.46 2.92 -18.59
CA SER A 136 -7.25 2.97 -17.35
C SER A 136 -8.10 1.70 -17.19
N PHE A 137 -8.57 1.42 -15.98
CA PHE A 137 -9.50 0.31 -15.74
C PHE A 137 -10.80 0.45 -16.55
N ASN A 138 -11.25 1.68 -16.79
CA ASN A 138 -12.47 1.95 -17.55
C ASN A 138 -12.37 1.49 -19.01
N ASP A 139 -11.17 1.47 -19.59
CA ASP A 139 -10.97 1.01 -20.96
C ASP A 139 -11.31 -0.47 -21.14
N ILE A 140 -11.26 -1.25 -20.06
CA ILE A 140 -11.67 -2.66 -20.08
C ILE A 140 -13.14 -2.81 -20.50
N HIS A 141 -14.01 -1.84 -20.18
CA HIS A 141 -15.43 -1.89 -20.57
C HIS A 141 -15.63 -2.02 -22.07
N ASN A 142 -14.72 -1.45 -22.86
CA ASN A 142 -14.81 -1.45 -24.31
C ASN A 142 -14.19 -2.71 -24.96
N SER A 143 -13.63 -3.60 -24.14
CA SER A 143 -12.95 -4.79 -24.64
C SER A 143 -13.93 -5.78 -25.26
N LYS A 144 -13.53 -6.37 -26.39
CA LYS A 144 -14.25 -7.45 -27.07
C LYS A 144 -13.69 -8.84 -26.75
N ALA A 145 -12.55 -8.90 -26.09
CA ALA A 145 -11.94 -10.09 -25.51
C ALA A 145 -11.04 -9.68 -24.34
N ILE A 146 -10.95 -10.52 -23.30
CA ILE A 146 -10.13 -10.27 -22.12
C ILE A 146 -9.22 -11.45 -21.95
N PHE A 147 -7.92 -11.20 -21.81
CA PHE A 147 -6.92 -12.22 -21.50
C PHE A 147 -6.21 -11.89 -20.18
N VAL A 148 -6.35 -12.76 -19.20
CA VAL A 148 -5.66 -12.67 -17.90
C VAL A 148 -4.59 -13.76 -17.88
N ILE A 149 -3.35 -13.34 -17.67
CA ILE A 149 -2.21 -14.26 -17.64
C ILE A 149 -1.36 -14.03 -16.39
N GLY A 150 -1.08 -15.12 -15.65
CA GLY A 150 -0.20 -15.09 -14.49
C GLY A 150 -0.68 -14.21 -13.34
N GLY A 151 -1.98 -14.02 -13.18
CA GLY A 151 -2.55 -13.16 -12.15
C GLY A 151 -3.94 -13.58 -11.70
N ASN A 152 -4.22 -13.31 -10.41
CA ASN A 152 -5.55 -13.52 -9.85
C ASN A 152 -6.15 -12.18 -9.35
N PRO A 153 -6.74 -11.37 -10.26
CA PRO A 153 -7.34 -10.11 -9.87
C PRO A 153 -8.54 -10.26 -8.93
N ALA A 154 -9.21 -11.40 -8.93
CA ALA A 154 -10.31 -11.67 -8.01
C ALA A 154 -9.87 -11.64 -6.54
N GLU A 155 -8.67 -12.13 -6.26
CA GLU A 155 -8.10 -12.15 -4.92
C GLU A 155 -7.31 -10.88 -4.60
N ALA A 156 -6.42 -10.46 -5.50
CA ALA A 156 -5.50 -9.35 -5.25
C ALA A 156 -6.13 -7.98 -5.46
N HIS A 157 -7.01 -7.85 -6.46
CA HIS A 157 -7.62 -6.59 -6.89
C HIS A 157 -9.12 -6.75 -7.18
N PRO A 158 -9.95 -7.18 -6.20
CA PRO A 158 -11.34 -7.60 -6.44
C PRO A 158 -12.19 -6.56 -7.15
N VAL A 159 -11.99 -5.28 -6.86
CA VAL A 159 -12.75 -4.18 -7.47
C VAL A 159 -12.51 -4.08 -8.98
N SER A 160 -11.37 -4.51 -9.49
CA SER A 160 -11.12 -4.54 -10.94
C SER A 160 -12.06 -5.48 -11.70
N LEU A 161 -12.63 -6.48 -11.02
CA LEU A 161 -13.59 -7.40 -11.62
C LEU A 161 -14.87 -6.70 -12.08
N VAL A 162 -15.26 -5.58 -11.46
CA VAL A 162 -16.41 -4.79 -11.92
C VAL A 162 -16.26 -4.39 -13.38
N HIS A 163 -15.04 -4.03 -13.78
CA HIS A 163 -14.75 -3.63 -15.17
C HIS A 163 -14.75 -4.82 -16.12
N LEU A 164 -14.22 -5.97 -15.68
CA LEU A 164 -14.28 -7.21 -16.48
C LEU A 164 -15.72 -7.69 -16.66
N MET A 165 -16.51 -7.67 -15.61
CA MET A 165 -17.92 -8.06 -15.65
C MET A 165 -18.71 -7.17 -16.63
N LYS A 166 -18.50 -5.86 -16.58
CA LYS A 166 -19.14 -4.93 -17.52
C LYS A 166 -18.79 -5.22 -18.97
N ALA A 167 -17.52 -5.53 -19.28
CA ALA A 167 -17.15 -5.90 -20.65
C ALA A 167 -17.84 -7.21 -21.10
N LYS A 168 -17.96 -8.18 -20.20
CA LYS A 168 -18.71 -9.42 -20.50
C LYS A 168 -20.19 -9.16 -20.75
N GLU A 169 -20.82 -8.35 -19.92
CA GLU A 169 -22.25 -8.03 -20.01
C GLU A 169 -22.59 -7.16 -21.22
N GLN A 170 -21.78 -6.13 -21.49
CA GLN A 170 -22.06 -5.14 -22.52
C GLN A 170 -21.60 -5.58 -23.92
N ASN A 171 -20.47 -6.29 -24.01
CA ASN A 171 -19.83 -6.65 -25.28
C ASN A 171 -19.81 -8.16 -25.53
N ASN A 172 -20.37 -8.96 -24.62
CA ASN A 172 -20.24 -10.43 -24.66
C ASN A 172 -18.76 -10.89 -24.78
N ALA A 173 -17.84 -10.14 -24.13
CA ALA A 173 -16.42 -10.36 -24.24
C ALA A 173 -16.01 -11.70 -23.59
N PRO A 174 -15.39 -12.63 -24.34
CA PRO A 174 -14.85 -13.86 -23.76
C PRO A 174 -13.72 -13.53 -22.77
N LEU A 175 -13.70 -14.26 -21.65
CA LEU A 175 -12.62 -14.20 -20.66
C LEU A 175 -11.75 -15.46 -20.81
N ILE A 176 -10.50 -15.24 -21.17
CA ILE A 176 -9.49 -16.27 -21.29
C ILE A 176 -8.52 -16.13 -20.12
N VAL A 177 -8.24 -17.21 -19.40
CA VAL A 177 -7.34 -17.19 -18.25
C VAL A 177 -6.24 -18.21 -18.46
N ALA A 178 -4.99 -17.79 -18.28
CA ALA A 178 -3.80 -18.63 -18.25
C ALA A 178 -3.09 -18.43 -16.91
N ASP A 179 -3.23 -19.38 -16.01
CA ASP A 179 -2.64 -19.35 -14.66
C ASP A 179 -2.24 -20.77 -14.25
N PRO A 180 -1.17 -20.95 -13.48
CA PRO A 180 -0.75 -22.29 -13.02
C PRO A 180 -1.62 -22.86 -11.90
N ARG A 181 -2.57 -22.12 -11.37
CA ARG A 181 -3.51 -22.54 -10.30
C ARG A 181 -4.88 -22.89 -10.83
#